data_ba347ba5db0977beff3dc35fbd24efaf
#
_entry.id   ba347ba5db0977beff3dc35fbd24efaf
#
_cell.length_a   1.000
_cell.length_b   1.000
_cell.length_c   1.000
_cell.angle_alpha   90.00
_cell.angle_beta   90.00
_cell.angle_gamma   90.00
#
_symmetry.space_group_name_H-M   'P 1'
#
loop_
_entity.id
_entity.type
_entity.pdbx_description
1 polymer ?
#
loop_
_entity_poly.entity_id
_entity_poly.type
_entity_poly.pdbx_seq_one_letter_code
_entity_poly.pdbx_strand_id
1 'polypeptide(L)'
;MNSEQAQTIALQALGWLVGNDDLCPTFLGSTGSSVADLRDRATDPAFQASVLEFLTMDDAWVMAFCDATNLPYDAPLRARYALPGAEQVHWT
;
A
#
# COMPACT_ATOMS: atom_id res chain seq x y z
N MET A 1 13.21 8.03 -4.30
CA MET A 1 12.32 7.08 -5.01
C MET A 1 11.44 7.88 -5.94
N ASN A 2 11.30 7.42 -7.19
CA ASN A 2 10.39 8.09 -8.14
C ASN A 2 8.98 7.49 -8.05
N SER A 3 8.02 8.12 -8.74
CA SER A 3 6.62 7.68 -8.66
C SER A 3 6.40 6.30 -9.28
N GLU A 4 7.15 5.90 -10.30
CA GLU A 4 7.04 4.57 -10.89
C GLU A 4 7.46 3.49 -9.91
N GLN A 5 8.56 3.70 -9.21
CA GLN A 5 9.01 2.77 -8.17
C GLN A 5 7.99 2.69 -7.04
N ALA A 6 7.43 3.83 -6.66
CA ALA A 6 6.41 3.89 -5.62
C ALA A 6 5.16 3.11 -6.02
N GLN A 7 4.72 3.25 -7.27
CA GLN A 7 3.58 2.50 -7.78
C GLN A 7 3.84 1.00 -7.80
N THR A 8 5.04 0.60 -8.18
CA THR A 8 5.44 -0.81 -8.17
C THR A 8 5.35 -1.38 -6.75
N ILE A 9 5.88 -0.64 -5.77
CA ILE A 9 5.84 -1.08 -4.38
C ILE A 9 4.39 -1.15 -3.88
N ALA A 10 3.56 -0.20 -4.25
CA ALA A 10 2.15 -0.21 -3.87
C ALA A 10 1.41 -1.43 -4.44
N LEU A 11 1.71 -1.79 -5.70
CA LEU A 11 1.12 -2.98 -6.31
C LEU A 11 1.61 -4.26 -5.64
N GLN A 12 2.88 -4.33 -5.27
CA GLN A 12 3.40 -5.45 -4.50
C GLN A 12 2.73 -5.56 -3.13
N ALA A 13 2.53 -4.42 -2.46
CA ALA A 13 1.86 -4.38 -1.18
C ALA A 13 0.41 -4.84 -1.29
N LEU A 14 -0.29 -4.40 -2.33
CA LEU A 14 -1.66 -4.83 -2.59
C LEU A 14 -1.73 -6.35 -2.78
N GLY A 15 -0.84 -6.89 -3.61
CA GLY A 15 -0.78 -8.34 -3.83
C GLY A 15 -0.50 -9.12 -2.55
N TRP A 16 0.40 -8.60 -1.72
CA TRP A 16 0.72 -9.23 -0.44
C TRP A 16 -0.48 -9.21 0.51
N LEU A 17 -1.19 -8.07 0.58
CA LEU A 17 -2.38 -7.95 1.42
C LEU A 17 -3.51 -8.88 0.97
N VAL A 18 -3.74 -8.94 -0.35
CA VAL A 18 -4.78 -9.81 -0.91
C VAL A 18 -4.45 -11.29 -0.65
N GLY A 19 -3.18 -11.65 -0.70
CA GLY A 19 -2.73 -13.01 -0.42
C GLY A 19 -2.65 -13.35 1.06
N ASN A 20 -2.89 -12.39 1.94
CA ASN A 20 -2.82 -12.59 3.39
C ASN A 20 -4.23 -12.77 3.94
N ASP A 21 -4.58 -14.02 4.32
CA ASP A 21 -5.93 -14.34 4.75
C ASP A 21 -6.38 -13.61 6.01
N ASP A 22 -5.43 -13.20 6.85
CA ASP A 22 -5.74 -12.46 8.08
C ASP A 22 -5.96 -10.98 7.82
N LEU A 23 -5.16 -10.38 6.93
CA LEU A 23 -5.16 -8.94 6.71
C LEU A 23 -6.10 -8.49 5.59
N CYS A 24 -6.38 -9.34 4.61
CA CYS A 24 -7.24 -8.96 3.49
C CYS A 24 -8.62 -8.49 3.95
N PRO A 25 -9.34 -9.24 4.83
CA PRO A 25 -10.64 -8.75 5.32
C PRO A 25 -10.53 -7.43 6.08
N THR A 26 -9.48 -7.27 6.88
CA THR A 26 -9.25 -6.05 7.64
C THR A 26 -9.01 -4.86 6.70
N PHE A 27 -8.20 -5.06 5.66
CA PHE A 27 -7.94 -4.04 4.66
C PHE A 27 -9.21 -3.64 3.91
N LEU A 28 -10.00 -4.61 3.48
CA LEU A 28 -11.25 -4.35 2.77
C LEU A 28 -12.23 -3.58 3.66
N GLY A 29 -12.35 -3.96 4.91
CA GLY A 29 -13.21 -3.26 5.87
C GLY A 29 -12.75 -1.84 6.13
N SER A 30 -11.43 -1.63 6.23
CA SER A 30 -10.84 -0.32 6.50
C SER A 30 -11.01 0.65 5.33
N THR A 31 -10.96 0.16 4.11
CA THR A 31 -11.06 1.00 2.91
C THR A 31 -12.46 1.06 2.32
N GLY A 32 -13.37 0.20 2.80
CA GLY A 32 -14.72 0.10 2.22
C GLY A 32 -14.73 -0.52 0.83
N SER A 33 -13.66 -1.23 0.45
CA SER A 33 -13.53 -1.81 -0.89
C SER A 33 -13.94 -3.27 -0.90
N SER A 34 -14.38 -3.74 -2.07
CA SER A 34 -14.56 -5.16 -2.34
C SER A 34 -13.36 -5.72 -3.11
N VAL A 35 -13.26 -7.04 -3.22
CA VAL A 35 -12.18 -7.66 -4.01
C VAL A 35 -12.21 -7.18 -5.46
N ALA A 36 -13.41 -7.02 -6.03
CA ALA A 36 -13.53 -6.50 -7.41
C ALA A 36 -12.99 -5.08 -7.53
N ASP A 37 -13.23 -4.23 -6.52
CA ASP A 37 -12.73 -2.85 -6.50
C ASP A 37 -11.20 -2.81 -6.50
N LEU A 38 -10.54 -3.75 -5.84
CA LEU A 38 -9.08 -3.78 -5.77
C LEU A 38 -8.46 -3.87 -7.16
N ARG A 39 -9.05 -4.70 -8.02
CA ARG A 39 -8.56 -4.86 -9.38
C ARG A 39 -8.73 -3.58 -10.20
N ASP A 40 -9.91 -2.97 -10.11
CA ASP A 40 -10.23 -1.76 -10.87
C ASP A 40 -9.43 -0.55 -10.42
N ARG A 41 -9.08 -0.49 -9.13
CA ARG A 41 -8.42 0.67 -8.54
C ARG A 41 -6.92 0.49 -8.37
N ALA A 42 -6.37 -0.65 -8.77
CA ALA A 42 -4.96 -0.98 -8.53
C ALA A 42 -3.99 0.04 -9.13
N THR A 43 -4.37 0.70 -10.22
CA THR A 43 -3.54 1.71 -10.89
C THR A 43 -3.88 3.14 -10.48
N ASP A 44 -4.88 3.35 -9.62
CA ASP A 44 -5.24 4.68 -9.13
C ASP A 44 -4.25 5.11 -8.04
N PRO A 45 -3.53 6.23 -8.23
CA PRO A 45 -2.55 6.68 -7.23
C PRO A 45 -3.15 6.93 -5.85
N ALA A 46 -4.37 7.44 -5.78
CA ALA A 46 -5.04 7.68 -4.49
C ALA A 46 -5.29 6.37 -3.76
N PHE A 47 -5.70 5.33 -4.48
CA PHE A 47 -5.91 4.02 -3.89
C PHE A 47 -4.57 3.39 -3.49
N GLN A 48 -3.55 3.53 -4.31
CA GLN A 48 -2.20 3.04 -3.99
C GLN A 48 -1.67 3.68 -2.70
N ALA A 49 -1.91 4.97 -2.52
CA ALA A 49 -1.54 5.66 -1.29
C ALA A 49 -2.29 5.08 -0.09
N SER A 50 -3.58 4.75 -0.25
CA SER A 50 -4.36 4.11 0.82
C SER A 50 -3.81 2.73 1.18
N VAL A 51 -3.37 1.96 0.19
CA VAL A 51 -2.75 0.65 0.43
C VAL A 51 -1.51 0.80 1.30
N LEU A 52 -0.63 1.73 0.95
CA LEU A 52 0.60 1.95 1.69
C LEU A 52 0.33 2.56 3.07
N GLU A 53 -0.65 3.43 3.17
CA GLU A 53 -1.07 3.99 4.44
C GLU A 53 -1.54 2.89 5.39
N PHE A 54 -2.36 1.97 4.91
CA PHE A 54 -2.82 0.84 5.72
C PHE A 54 -1.63 -0.01 6.17
N LEU A 55 -0.74 -0.38 5.25
CA LEU A 55 0.40 -1.23 5.56
C LEU A 55 1.31 -0.58 6.60
N THR A 56 1.56 0.72 6.49
CA THR A 56 2.49 1.43 7.37
C THR A 56 1.89 1.76 8.74
N MET A 57 0.65 1.40 9.00
CA MET A 57 0.04 1.57 10.32
C MET A 57 0.61 0.60 11.36
N ASP A 58 1.22 -0.50 10.92
CA ASP A 58 1.74 -1.53 11.82
C ASP A 58 3.13 -1.96 11.36
N ASP A 59 4.12 -1.76 12.22
CA ASP A 59 5.51 -2.10 11.89
C ASP A 59 5.69 -3.60 11.61
N ALA A 60 4.97 -4.47 12.29
CA ALA A 60 5.06 -5.90 12.06
C ALA A 60 4.60 -6.26 10.64
N TRP A 61 3.57 -5.59 10.13
CA TRP A 61 3.11 -5.80 8.76
C TRP A 61 4.16 -5.32 7.76
N VAL A 62 4.77 -4.16 8.02
CA VAL A 62 5.84 -3.63 7.16
C VAL A 62 6.99 -4.61 7.08
N MET A 63 7.43 -5.13 8.22
CA MET A 63 8.54 -6.07 8.26
C MET A 63 8.21 -7.37 7.52
N ALA A 64 7.01 -7.91 7.72
CA ALA A 64 6.58 -9.13 7.04
C ALA A 64 6.52 -8.94 5.53
N PHE A 65 5.95 -7.82 5.08
CA PHE A 65 5.89 -7.49 3.66
C PHE A 65 7.28 -7.34 3.05
N CYS A 66 8.15 -6.59 3.71
CA CYS A 66 9.50 -6.33 3.22
C CYS A 66 10.35 -7.59 3.20
N ASP A 67 10.21 -8.46 4.20
CA ASP A 67 10.90 -9.73 4.21
C ASP A 67 10.44 -10.63 3.06
N ALA A 68 9.15 -10.60 2.75
CA ALA A 68 8.59 -11.42 1.66
C ALA A 68 9.00 -10.92 0.28
N THR A 69 9.32 -9.63 0.15
CA THR A 69 9.61 -9.00 -1.14
C THR A 69 11.07 -8.56 -1.29
N ASN A 70 11.90 -8.80 -0.29
CA ASN A 70 13.30 -8.36 -0.28
C ASN A 70 13.46 -6.85 -0.41
N LEU A 71 12.57 -6.09 0.22
CA LEU A 71 12.64 -4.64 0.24
C LEU A 71 13.19 -4.15 1.58
N PRO A 72 13.86 -2.98 1.60
CA PRO A 72 14.21 -2.32 2.86
C PRO A 72 12.96 -1.97 3.65
N TYR A 73 13.06 -1.96 4.97
CA TYR A 73 11.90 -1.71 5.83
C TYR A 73 11.35 -0.29 5.71
N ASP A 74 12.12 0.66 5.17
CA ASP A 74 11.65 2.01 4.91
C ASP A 74 10.98 2.19 3.54
N ALA A 75 11.03 1.17 2.69
CA ALA A 75 10.52 1.27 1.32
C ALA A 75 9.03 1.60 1.25
N PRO A 76 8.13 0.96 2.04
CA PRO A 76 6.72 1.31 1.97
C PRO A 76 6.43 2.77 2.36
N LEU A 77 7.09 3.30 3.36
CA LEU A 77 6.89 4.67 3.78
C LEU A 77 7.42 5.65 2.74
N ARG A 78 8.59 5.37 2.17
CA ARG A 78 9.15 6.18 1.09
C ARG A 78 8.26 6.17 -0.14
N ALA A 79 7.71 5.01 -0.49
CA ALA A 79 6.78 4.88 -1.60
C ALA A 79 5.52 5.69 -1.37
N ARG A 80 4.99 5.67 -0.15
CA ARG A 80 3.81 6.44 0.20
C ARG A 80 4.01 7.93 -0.08
N TYR A 81 5.17 8.48 0.29
CA TYR A 81 5.46 9.89 0.08
C TYR A 81 5.85 10.23 -1.36
N ALA A 82 6.25 9.24 -2.15
CA ALA A 82 6.63 9.44 -3.54
C ALA A 82 5.46 9.34 -4.53
N LEU A 83 4.29 8.86 -4.07
CA LEU A 83 3.12 8.75 -4.93
C LEU A 83 2.54 10.13 -5.23
N PRO A 84 1.97 10.30 -6.45
CA PRO A 84 1.30 11.56 -6.80
C PRO A 84 0.18 11.87 -5.82
N GLY A 85 0.10 13.13 -5.38
CA GLY A 85 -0.93 13.57 -4.46
C GLY A 85 -0.62 13.39 -2.99
N ALA A 86 0.49 12.75 -2.65
CA ALA A 86 0.87 12.54 -1.25
C ALA A 86 1.03 13.86 -0.50
N GLU A 87 1.53 14.88 -1.16
CA GLU A 87 1.71 16.20 -0.56
C GLU A 87 0.39 16.87 -0.21
N GLN A 88 -0.66 16.60 -0.96
CA GLN A 88 -1.96 17.19 -0.72
C GLN A 88 -2.58 16.74 0.60
N VAL A 89 -2.21 15.58 1.07
CA VAL A 89 -2.71 15.03 2.33
C VAL A 89 -2.19 15.80 3.53
N HIS A 90 -1.06 16.45 3.39
CA HIS A 90 -0.43 17.18 4.48
C HIS A 90 -1.14 18.48 4.85
N TRP A 91 -1.97 18.99 3.98
CA TRP A 91 -2.57 20.31 4.14
C TRP A 91 -3.82 20.32 4.98
N THR A 92 -4.28 19.18 5.31
CA THR A 92 -5.42 19.08 6.22
C THR A 92 -4.96 18.95 7.65
#